data_b8ae9d062ae07fbf6a632dcb21b7e38e
#
_entry.id   b8ae9d062ae07fbf6a632dcb21b7e38e
#
_cell.length_a   1.000
_cell.length_b   1.000
_cell.length_c   1.000
_cell.angle_alpha   90.00
_cell.angle_beta   90.00
_cell.angle_gamma   90.00
#
_symmetry.space_group_name_H-M   'P 1'
#
loop_
_entity.id
_entity.type
_entity.pdbx_description
1 polymer ?
#
loop_
_entity_poly.entity_id
_entity_poly.type
_entity_poly.pdbx_seq_one_letter_code
_entity_poly.pdbx_strand_id
1 'polypeptide(L)'
;AYLNVCSHRHCMLTEAVRGHAPRLACQYHGWEYRPDGRIDKVPDGGCFKPFDRENAALATFAVETCGELVFVRLADGGVGLREWLGDWHDRVAASFAPPYRCNWRYAADFACNWKIPVENTVETYHLPLVHPTTLGGFGLIPEEAQKHWLEDRFTTLVFDLGRDSEPVRKQR
;
A
#
# COMPACT_ATOMS: atom_id res chain seq x y z
N ALA A 1 -0.33 -9.31 -8.23
CA ALA A 1 0.97 -9.15 -7.54
C ALA A 1 1.63 -10.51 -7.38
N TYR A 2 2.93 -10.54 -7.14
CA TYR A 2 3.70 -11.77 -6.92
C TYR A 2 4.56 -11.64 -5.68
N LEU A 3 4.84 -12.77 -5.04
CA LEU A 3 5.95 -12.83 -4.11
C LEU A 3 7.25 -12.70 -4.92
N ASN A 4 8.12 -11.76 -4.56
CA ASN A 4 9.35 -11.44 -5.30
C ASN A 4 10.46 -12.47 -5.03
N VAL A 5 10.13 -13.74 -5.14
CA VAL A 5 11.07 -14.85 -4.96
C VAL A 5 10.88 -15.91 -6.02
N CYS A 6 12.00 -16.47 -6.50
CA CYS A 6 12.02 -17.58 -7.43
C CYS A 6 11.53 -18.87 -6.75
N SER A 7 10.63 -19.60 -7.39
CA SER A 7 10.11 -20.87 -6.87
C SER A 7 11.14 -22.01 -6.79
N HIS A 8 12.31 -21.85 -7.41
CA HIS A 8 13.37 -22.86 -7.39
C HIS A 8 14.09 -22.92 -6.03
N ARG A 9 14.75 -21.83 -5.63
CA ARG A 9 15.54 -21.72 -4.38
C ARG A 9 15.35 -20.39 -3.67
N HIS A 10 14.19 -19.79 -3.85
CA HIS A 10 13.75 -18.59 -3.15
C HIS A 10 14.70 -17.38 -3.25
N CYS A 11 15.49 -17.32 -4.32
CA CYS A 11 16.28 -16.14 -4.63
C CYS A 11 15.34 -15.00 -5.03
N MET A 12 15.63 -13.78 -4.60
CA MET A 12 14.90 -12.59 -5.00
C MET A 12 15.01 -12.39 -6.52
N LEU A 13 13.88 -12.12 -7.18
CA LEU A 13 13.82 -11.98 -8.64
C LEU A 13 14.30 -10.63 -9.12
N THR A 14 14.00 -9.56 -8.39
CA THR A 14 14.40 -8.20 -8.73
C THR A 14 14.57 -7.32 -7.50
N GLU A 15 15.58 -6.47 -7.52
CA GLU A 15 15.80 -5.38 -6.55
C GLU A 15 15.35 -4.03 -7.11
N ALA A 16 14.94 -3.99 -8.37
CA ALA A 16 14.53 -2.76 -9.03
C ALA A 16 13.24 -2.20 -8.38
N VAL A 17 13.29 -0.94 -7.99
CA VAL A 17 12.13 -0.22 -7.42
C VAL A 17 11.00 -0.08 -8.43
N ARG A 18 11.35 0.05 -9.71
CA ARG A 18 10.42 0.09 -10.85
C ARG A 18 11.13 -0.31 -12.12
N GLY A 19 10.37 -0.77 -13.09
CA GLY A 19 10.89 -1.13 -14.40
C GLY A 19 9.81 -1.76 -15.27
N HIS A 20 10.22 -2.15 -16.47
CA HIS A 20 9.41 -2.92 -17.38
C HIS A 20 10.26 -4.05 -17.94
N ALA A 21 9.74 -5.26 -17.86
CA ALA A 21 10.38 -6.43 -18.43
C ALA A 21 9.32 -7.37 -19.02
N PRO A 22 9.55 -7.94 -20.22
CA PRO A 22 8.63 -8.91 -20.81
C PRO A 22 8.60 -10.23 -20.04
N ARG A 23 9.62 -10.50 -19.26
CA ARG A 23 9.78 -11.67 -18.37
C ARG A 23 10.57 -11.29 -17.13
N LEU A 24 10.33 -12.00 -16.03
CA LEU A 24 11.14 -11.95 -14.83
C LEU A 24 12.13 -13.12 -14.89
N ALA A 25 13.41 -12.82 -14.93
CA ALA A 25 14.48 -13.83 -14.97
C ALA A 25 15.20 -13.88 -13.62
N CYS A 26 15.26 -15.07 -13.01
CA CYS A 26 16.01 -15.29 -11.79
C CYS A 26 17.51 -15.21 -12.06
N GLN A 27 18.18 -14.34 -11.32
CA GLN A 27 19.64 -14.12 -11.50
C GLN A 27 20.50 -15.32 -11.08
N TYR A 28 19.91 -16.25 -10.30
CA TYR A 28 20.69 -17.39 -9.76
C TYR A 28 20.85 -18.52 -10.78
N HIS A 29 19.74 -19.03 -11.37
CA HIS A 29 19.80 -20.16 -12.31
C HIS A 29 19.04 -19.89 -13.62
N GLY A 30 18.69 -18.65 -13.90
CA GLY A 30 18.07 -18.27 -15.18
C GLY A 30 16.65 -18.80 -15.40
N TRP A 31 15.90 -19.15 -14.32
CA TRP A 31 14.50 -19.47 -14.47
C TRP A 31 13.72 -18.22 -14.88
N GLU A 32 12.90 -18.33 -15.92
CA GLU A 32 12.14 -17.20 -16.45
C GLU A 32 10.65 -17.40 -16.21
N TYR A 33 9.99 -16.31 -15.82
CA TYR A 33 8.57 -16.26 -15.54
C TYR A 33 7.88 -15.24 -16.43
N ARG A 34 6.68 -15.57 -16.89
CA ARG A 34 5.81 -14.68 -17.66
C ARG A 34 5.17 -13.63 -16.78
N PRO A 35 4.55 -12.58 -17.40
CA PRO A 35 3.79 -11.58 -16.64
C PRO A 35 2.59 -12.13 -15.86
N ASP A 36 2.12 -13.35 -16.15
CA ASP A 36 1.08 -14.06 -15.39
C ASP A 36 1.63 -14.91 -14.23
N GLY A 37 2.95 -14.87 -13.99
CA GLY A 37 3.63 -15.63 -12.94
C GLY A 37 3.97 -17.07 -13.31
N ARG A 38 3.50 -17.57 -14.44
CA ARG A 38 3.79 -18.93 -14.90
C ARG A 38 5.23 -19.05 -15.36
N ILE A 39 5.81 -20.23 -15.16
CA ILE A 39 7.14 -20.56 -15.71
C ILE A 39 7.10 -20.51 -17.23
N ASP A 40 8.06 -19.79 -17.81
CA ASP A 40 8.32 -19.75 -19.23
C ASP A 40 9.49 -20.66 -19.60
N LYS A 41 10.64 -20.46 -19.00
CA LYS A 41 11.88 -21.19 -19.29
C LYS A 41 12.55 -21.72 -18.03
N VAL A 42 13.02 -22.94 -18.10
CA VAL A 42 13.89 -23.58 -17.10
C VAL A 42 15.11 -24.08 -17.84
N PRO A 43 16.31 -23.50 -17.60
CA PRO A 43 17.56 -24.05 -18.14
C PRO A 43 17.72 -25.52 -17.72
N ASP A 44 18.16 -26.34 -18.65
CA ASP A 44 18.33 -27.80 -18.45
C ASP A 44 17.09 -28.49 -17.85
N GLY A 45 15.89 -28.03 -18.21
CA GLY A 45 14.61 -28.53 -17.69
C GLY A 45 14.42 -30.04 -17.80
N GLY A 46 15.14 -30.70 -18.73
CA GLY A 46 15.16 -32.14 -18.86
C GLY A 46 15.80 -32.89 -17.68
N CYS A 47 16.59 -32.22 -16.85
CA CYS A 47 17.19 -32.75 -15.64
C CYS A 47 16.25 -32.81 -14.44
N PHE A 48 15.14 -32.05 -14.48
CA PHE A 48 14.10 -32.00 -13.43
C PHE A 48 13.02 -33.04 -13.77
N LYS A 49 13.06 -34.20 -13.14
CA LYS A 49 12.06 -35.26 -13.38
C LYS A 49 11.63 -35.91 -12.06
N PRO A 50 10.34 -35.93 -11.73
CA PRO A 50 9.24 -35.22 -12.43
C PRO A 50 9.33 -33.70 -12.21
N PHE A 51 8.87 -32.90 -13.19
CA PHE A 51 8.81 -31.46 -13.08
C PHE A 51 7.37 -30.96 -13.25
N ASP A 52 6.81 -30.41 -12.20
CA ASP A 52 5.49 -29.82 -12.17
C ASP A 52 5.60 -28.31 -12.44
N ARG A 53 5.25 -27.91 -13.67
CA ARG A 53 5.31 -26.51 -14.10
C ARG A 53 4.26 -25.63 -13.43
N GLU A 54 3.13 -26.19 -13.02
CA GLU A 54 2.05 -25.43 -12.39
C GLU A 54 2.44 -25.07 -10.95
N ASN A 55 2.94 -26.03 -10.19
CA ASN A 55 3.43 -25.79 -8.84
C ASN A 55 4.75 -25.00 -8.78
N ALA A 56 5.44 -24.89 -9.92
CA ALA A 56 6.65 -24.07 -10.03
C ALA A 56 6.38 -22.63 -10.48
N ALA A 57 5.12 -22.21 -10.62
CA ALA A 57 4.76 -20.82 -10.85
C ALA A 57 5.08 -19.93 -9.64
N LEU A 58 5.13 -18.60 -9.86
CA LEU A 58 5.24 -17.64 -8.74
C LEU A 58 3.97 -17.64 -7.91
N ALA A 59 4.12 -17.48 -6.59
CA ALA A 59 2.98 -17.22 -5.71
C ALA A 59 2.36 -15.87 -6.10
N THR A 60 1.07 -15.89 -6.46
CA THR A 60 0.32 -14.73 -6.92
C THR A 60 -0.66 -14.25 -5.87
N PHE A 61 -0.92 -12.94 -5.86
CA PHE A 61 -1.86 -12.29 -4.97
C PHE A 61 -2.80 -11.41 -5.76
N ALA A 62 -4.06 -11.35 -5.33
CA ALA A 62 -5.03 -10.43 -5.91
C ALA A 62 -4.56 -8.99 -5.76
N VAL A 63 -4.70 -8.20 -6.82
CA VAL A 63 -4.34 -6.78 -6.82
C VAL A 63 -5.45 -5.99 -7.50
N GLU A 64 -5.83 -4.89 -6.86
CA GLU A 64 -6.82 -3.94 -7.38
C GLU A 64 -6.32 -2.52 -7.12
N THR A 65 -6.86 -1.55 -7.85
CA THR A 65 -6.49 -0.14 -7.68
C THR A 65 -7.71 0.69 -7.31
N CYS A 66 -7.47 1.74 -6.52
CA CYS A 66 -8.47 2.74 -6.19
C CYS A 66 -7.81 4.12 -6.21
N GLY A 67 -8.11 4.95 -7.22
CA GLY A 67 -7.28 6.09 -7.58
C GLY A 67 -5.85 5.64 -7.92
N GLU A 68 -4.86 6.33 -7.38
CA GLU A 68 -3.44 5.98 -7.54
C GLU A 68 -2.94 4.95 -6.50
N LEU A 69 -3.81 4.48 -5.61
CA LEU A 69 -3.45 3.47 -4.61
C LEU A 69 -3.55 2.06 -5.18
N VAL A 70 -2.60 1.22 -4.81
CA VAL A 70 -2.55 -0.20 -5.15
C VAL A 70 -2.81 -1.02 -3.89
N PHE A 71 -3.81 -1.86 -3.95
CA PHE A 71 -4.19 -2.77 -2.86
C PHE A 71 -3.84 -4.20 -3.24
N VAL A 72 -3.23 -4.91 -2.30
CA VAL A 72 -2.86 -6.32 -2.45
C VAL A 72 -3.52 -7.14 -1.35
N ARG A 73 -4.21 -8.20 -1.73
CA ARG A 73 -4.80 -9.15 -0.79
C ARG A 73 -3.92 -10.39 -0.68
N LEU A 74 -3.40 -10.63 0.54
CA LEU A 74 -2.51 -11.76 0.82
C LEU A 74 -3.25 -13.08 1.05
N ALA A 75 -4.52 -13.01 1.45
CA ALA A 75 -5.37 -14.19 1.66
C ALA A 75 -6.12 -14.57 0.38
N ASP A 76 -6.34 -15.86 0.21
CA ASP A 76 -7.20 -16.36 -0.86
C ASP A 76 -8.68 -16.03 -0.62
N GLY A 77 -9.44 -15.87 -1.70
CA GLY A 77 -10.88 -15.57 -1.62
C GLY A 77 -11.18 -14.16 -1.11
N GLY A 78 -12.41 -13.96 -0.63
CA GLY A 78 -12.90 -12.68 -0.14
C GLY A 78 -13.53 -11.82 -1.23
N VAL A 79 -14.06 -10.67 -0.81
CA VAL A 79 -14.77 -9.72 -1.68
C VAL A 79 -13.78 -8.84 -2.47
N GLY A 80 -14.23 -8.24 -3.56
CA GLY A 80 -13.45 -7.26 -4.32
C GLY A 80 -13.23 -5.96 -3.52
N LEU A 81 -12.25 -5.15 -3.95
CA LEU A 81 -11.88 -3.92 -3.24
C LEU A 81 -13.04 -2.94 -3.14
N ARG A 82 -13.83 -2.77 -4.22
CA ARG A 82 -14.98 -1.87 -4.21
C ARG A 82 -16.03 -2.29 -3.16
N GLU A 83 -16.32 -3.58 -3.08
CA GLU A 83 -17.25 -4.11 -2.07
C GLU A 83 -16.64 -4.00 -0.66
N TRP A 84 -15.33 -4.19 -0.54
CA TRP A 84 -14.62 -4.08 0.74
C TRP A 84 -14.63 -2.66 1.29
N LEU A 85 -14.40 -1.65 0.44
CA LEU A 85 -14.43 -0.23 0.80
C LEU A 85 -15.86 0.34 0.89
N GLY A 86 -16.84 -0.31 0.24
CA GLY A 86 -18.22 0.18 0.23
C GLY A 86 -18.32 1.64 -0.26
N ASP A 87 -19.08 2.46 0.46
CA ASP A 87 -19.32 3.87 0.14
C ASP A 87 -18.03 4.73 0.16
N TRP A 88 -16.98 4.25 0.79
CA TRP A 88 -15.69 4.94 0.82
C TRP A 88 -14.88 4.80 -0.45
N HIS A 89 -15.17 3.82 -1.31
CA HIS A 89 -14.39 3.57 -2.51
C HIS A 89 -14.23 4.83 -3.38
N ASP A 90 -15.31 5.51 -3.69
CA ASP A 90 -15.26 6.67 -4.59
C ASP A 90 -14.60 7.89 -3.92
N ARG A 91 -14.73 8.03 -2.61
CA ARG A 91 -14.02 9.06 -1.84
C ARG A 91 -12.52 8.83 -1.82
N VAL A 92 -12.09 7.59 -1.58
CA VAL A 92 -10.68 7.19 -1.63
C VAL A 92 -10.13 7.40 -3.04
N ALA A 93 -10.84 6.94 -4.06
CA ALA A 93 -10.44 7.12 -5.46
C ALA A 93 -10.23 8.60 -5.80
N ALA A 94 -11.14 9.47 -5.42
CA ALA A 94 -11.06 10.91 -5.67
C ALA A 94 -9.91 11.59 -4.89
N SER A 95 -9.67 11.15 -3.66
CA SER A 95 -8.60 11.71 -2.81
C SER A 95 -7.19 11.37 -3.31
N PHE A 96 -7.04 10.29 -4.07
CA PHE A 96 -5.78 9.82 -4.61
C PHE A 96 -5.76 9.78 -6.15
N ALA A 97 -6.50 10.67 -6.80
CA ALA A 97 -6.50 10.86 -8.25
C ALA A 97 -5.79 12.16 -8.65
N PRO A 98 -5.40 12.34 -9.92
CA PRO A 98 -4.92 13.62 -10.39
C PRO A 98 -5.92 14.78 -10.05
N PRO A 99 -5.42 15.98 -9.69
CA PRO A 99 -4.05 16.45 -9.83
C PRO A 99 -3.11 16.12 -8.65
N TYR A 100 -3.56 15.35 -7.67
CA TYR A 100 -2.74 15.01 -6.51
C TYR A 100 -1.52 14.19 -6.91
N ARG A 101 -0.36 14.51 -6.32
CA ARG A 101 0.92 13.85 -6.57
C ARG A 101 1.67 13.64 -5.27
N CYS A 102 2.39 12.55 -5.16
CA CYS A 102 3.35 12.36 -4.08
C CYS A 102 4.51 13.34 -4.26
N ASN A 103 4.55 14.38 -3.45
CA ASN A 103 5.62 15.39 -3.47
C ASN A 103 6.80 15.01 -2.59
N TRP A 104 6.60 14.11 -1.66
CA TRP A 104 7.58 13.78 -0.65
C TRP A 104 7.38 12.36 -0.12
N ARG A 105 8.47 11.70 0.22
CA ARG A 105 8.48 10.37 0.81
C ARG A 105 9.40 10.35 2.02
N TYR A 106 8.91 9.82 3.10
CA TYR A 106 9.65 9.56 4.32
C TYR A 106 9.54 8.10 4.70
N ALA A 107 10.60 7.54 5.26
CA ALA A 107 10.61 6.21 5.85
C ALA A 107 11.35 6.26 7.17
N ALA A 108 10.82 5.61 8.18
CA ALA A 108 11.44 5.45 9.48
C ALA A 108 11.14 4.05 10.04
N ASP A 109 12.12 3.48 10.71
CA ASP A 109 11.96 2.21 11.40
C ASP A 109 11.59 2.46 12.86
N PHE A 110 10.48 1.88 13.30
CA PHE A 110 10.00 1.96 14.67
C PHE A 110 10.08 0.58 15.32
N ALA A 111 10.75 0.48 16.46
CA ALA A 111 10.81 -0.75 17.25
C ALA A 111 9.51 -0.99 18.04
N CYS A 112 8.38 -1.04 17.34
CA CYS A 112 7.06 -1.25 17.94
C CYS A 112 6.12 -2.00 16.99
N ASN A 113 4.94 -2.40 17.50
CA ASN A 113 3.89 -2.93 16.66
C ASN A 113 3.40 -1.84 15.69
N TRP A 114 3.22 -2.18 14.42
CA TRP A 114 2.77 -1.25 13.37
C TRP A 114 1.44 -0.53 13.68
N LYS A 115 0.59 -1.12 14.53
CA LYS A 115 -0.68 -0.52 14.93
C LYS A 115 -0.50 0.75 15.75
N ILE A 116 0.57 0.82 16.58
CA ILE A 116 0.82 1.98 17.45
C ILE A 116 0.94 3.28 16.67
N PRO A 117 1.82 3.42 15.65
CA PRO A 117 1.87 4.65 14.86
C PRO A 117 0.60 4.91 14.05
N VAL A 118 -0.12 3.87 13.62
CA VAL A 118 -1.41 4.05 12.94
C VAL A 118 -2.45 4.63 13.90
N GLU A 119 -2.61 4.05 15.09
CA GLU A 119 -3.53 4.54 16.11
C GLU A 119 -3.22 5.97 16.53
N ASN A 120 -1.94 6.32 16.71
CA ASN A 120 -1.51 7.68 16.99
C ASN A 120 -1.87 8.67 15.86
N THR A 121 -1.90 8.22 14.61
CA THR A 121 -2.20 9.08 13.46
C THR A 121 -3.69 9.39 13.32
N VAL A 122 -4.57 8.52 13.81
CA VAL A 122 -6.03 8.66 13.70
C VAL A 122 -6.67 9.36 14.92
N GLU A 123 -5.87 9.93 15.82
CA GLU A 123 -6.34 10.75 16.92
C GLU A 123 -5.59 12.10 16.94
N THR A 124 -6.19 13.10 17.53
CA THR A 124 -5.64 14.47 17.58
C THR A 124 -5.41 14.97 19.00
N TYR A 125 -5.73 14.16 20.00
CA TYR A 125 -5.71 14.55 21.40
C TYR A 125 -4.31 14.95 21.89
N HIS A 126 -3.25 14.32 21.37
CA HIS A 126 -1.87 14.62 21.72
C HIS A 126 -1.30 15.89 21.04
N LEU A 127 -1.90 16.34 19.91
CA LEU A 127 -1.32 17.40 19.07
C LEU A 127 -0.99 18.68 19.81
N PRO A 128 -1.86 19.24 20.69
CA PRO A 128 -1.57 20.49 21.38
C PRO A 128 -0.36 20.41 22.33
N LEU A 129 -0.11 19.24 22.89
CA LEU A 129 0.96 19.03 23.88
C LEU A 129 2.27 18.56 23.25
N VAL A 130 2.18 17.63 22.30
CA VAL A 130 3.37 16.99 21.69
C VAL A 130 3.88 17.81 20.50
N HIS A 131 2.99 18.48 19.78
CA HIS A 131 3.31 19.24 18.57
C HIS A 131 2.95 20.74 18.65
N PRO A 132 3.24 21.45 19.76
CA PRO A 132 2.73 22.82 19.98
C PRO A 132 3.21 23.82 18.92
N THR A 133 4.39 23.62 18.34
CA THR A 133 5.01 24.54 17.36
C THR A 133 4.85 24.09 15.91
N THR A 134 4.24 22.94 15.67
CA THR A 134 4.00 22.38 14.34
C THR A 134 2.50 22.16 14.13
N LEU A 135 2.02 20.94 14.27
CA LEU A 135 0.61 20.60 14.05
C LEU A 135 -0.33 21.27 15.06
N GLY A 136 0.10 21.40 16.31
CA GLY A 136 -0.65 22.13 17.34
C GLY A 136 -0.78 23.64 17.08
N GLY A 137 0.13 24.21 16.26
CA GLY A 137 0.08 25.62 15.82
C GLY A 137 -1.04 25.89 14.81
N PHE A 138 -1.66 24.88 14.23
CA PHE A 138 -2.89 25.03 13.42
C PHE A 138 -4.15 25.29 14.29
N GLY A 139 -3.99 25.37 15.59
CA GLY A 139 -5.06 25.46 16.57
C GLY A 139 -5.63 24.09 16.92
N LEU A 140 -6.40 24.06 18.00
CA LEU A 140 -7.22 22.90 18.31
C LEU A 140 -8.25 22.78 17.19
N ILE A 141 -8.22 21.65 16.49
CA ILE A 141 -9.32 21.34 15.57
C ILE A 141 -10.54 21.12 16.46
N PRO A 142 -11.58 21.96 16.38
CA PRO A 142 -12.75 21.81 17.23
C PRO A 142 -13.33 20.41 17.11
N GLU A 143 -13.82 19.85 18.19
CA GLU A 143 -14.43 18.53 18.19
C GLU A 143 -15.54 18.41 17.13
N GLU A 144 -16.30 19.48 16.95
CA GLU A 144 -17.36 19.56 15.96
C GLU A 144 -16.87 19.47 14.51
N ALA A 145 -15.62 19.83 14.27
CA ALA A 145 -14.97 19.74 12.96
C ALA A 145 -14.37 18.36 12.70
N GLN A 146 -14.37 17.48 13.69
CA GLN A 146 -13.81 16.14 13.59
C GLN A 146 -14.94 15.13 13.48
N LYS A 147 -14.86 14.30 12.47
CA LYS A 147 -15.81 13.19 12.27
C LYS A 147 -15.05 11.88 12.19
N HIS A 148 -15.37 10.99 13.11
CA HIS A 148 -14.85 9.64 13.17
C HIS A 148 -15.92 8.66 12.68
N TRP A 149 -15.53 7.76 11.80
CA TRP A 149 -16.31 6.59 11.42
C TRP A 149 -15.54 5.33 11.79
N LEU A 150 -16.16 4.51 12.59
CA LEU A 150 -15.64 3.21 13.01
C LEU A 150 -16.39 2.14 12.22
N GLU A 151 -15.69 1.49 11.35
CA GLU A 151 -16.19 0.38 10.54
C GLU A 151 -15.54 -0.93 11.01
N ASP A 152 -16.13 -2.04 10.68
CA ASP A 152 -15.58 -3.35 11.05
C ASP A 152 -14.18 -3.61 10.49
N ARG A 153 -13.83 -2.96 9.39
CA ARG A 153 -12.62 -3.23 8.61
C ARG A 153 -11.62 -2.08 8.57
N PHE A 154 -12.07 -0.86 8.84
CA PHE A 154 -11.22 0.33 8.81
C PHE A 154 -11.82 1.45 9.66
N THR A 155 -10.98 2.41 9.99
CA THR A 155 -11.38 3.64 10.69
C THR A 155 -11.08 4.83 9.80
N THR A 156 -11.98 5.80 9.79
CA THR A 156 -11.80 7.05 9.04
C THR A 156 -11.94 8.24 9.97
N LEU A 157 -10.99 9.16 9.87
CA LEU A 157 -11.04 10.47 10.50
C LEU A 157 -11.06 11.53 9.41
N VAL A 158 -12.05 12.41 9.43
CA VAL A 158 -12.17 13.53 8.51
C VAL A 158 -12.23 14.83 9.29
N PHE A 159 -11.45 15.80 8.87
CA PHE A 159 -11.50 17.16 9.36
C PHE A 159 -12.32 18.03 8.40
N ASP A 160 -13.38 18.63 8.90
CA ASP A 160 -14.13 19.67 8.19
C ASP A 160 -13.61 21.03 8.64
N LEU A 161 -12.65 21.56 7.90
CA LEU A 161 -12.04 22.86 8.21
C LEU A 161 -12.89 24.06 7.75
N GLY A 162 -14.10 23.80 7.22
CA GLY A 162 -14.97 24.82 6.64
C GLY A 162 -14.40 25.42 5.34
N ARG A 163 -15.27 25.90 4.48
CA ARG A 163 -14.85 26.60 3.23
C ARG A 163 -14.24 27.98 3.47
N ASP A 164 -14.45 28.55 4.66
CA ASP A 164 -14.04 29.90 5.05
C ASP A 164 -12.82 29.91 5.99
N SER A 165 -12.15 28.76 6.20
CA SER A 165 -10.88 28.77 6.90
C SER A 165 -9.87 29.55 6.05
N GLU A 166 -9.60 30.80 6.43
CA GLU A 166 -8.48 31.55 5.84
C GLU A 166 -7.22 30.70 5.94
N PRO A 167 -6.42 30.61 4.86
CA PRO A 167 -5.16 29.92 4.95
C PRO A 167 -4.35 30.54 6.08
N VAL A 168 -3.91 29.72 7.04
CA VAL A 168 -3.10 30.17 8.17
C VAL A 168 -1.94 31.00 7.62
N ARG A 169 -2.07 32.33 7.73
CA ARG A 169 -1.00 33.24 7.32
C ARG A 169 0.18 32.91 8.20
N LYS A 170 1.27 32.47 7.59
CA LYS A 170 2.56 32.32 8.26
C LYS A 170 2.81 33.59 9.07
N GLN A 171 2.69 33.50 10.38
CA GLN A 171 3.30 34.50 11.24
C GLN A 171 4.81 34.28 11.10
N ARG A 172 5.45 35.29 10.56
CA ARG A 172 6.91 35.41 10.49
C ARG A 172 7.45 35.76 11.85
#